data_c154a233071772e5ff3725d5ecfbfccc
#
_entry.id   c154a233071772e5ff3725d5ecfbfccc
#
_cell.length_a   1.000
_cell.length_b   1.000
_cell.length_c   1.000
_cell.angle_alpha   90.00
_cell.angle_beta   90.00
_cell.angle_gamma   90.00
#
_symmetry.space_group_name_H-M   'P 1'
#
loop_
_entity.id
_entity.type
_entity.pdbx_description
1 polymer ?
#
loop_
_entity_poly.entity_id
_entity_poly.type
_entity_poly.pdbx_seq_one_letter_code
_entity_poly.pdbx_strand_id
1 'polypeptide(L)'
;DSRSTKSIVKSVTRRGRGQRAGGGKKLKVIPLGGLHEIGKNITCFEYDNEILVLDCGVAFPEDDMLGIDLVIPDFTYLLNNRDKVKGIVITHGHEDHIGSLPYLLRDLKVPVYGTKLTIGLIEAKLKEHNLLNSIERHNVNAGETVKIGDNFKVEFIRSNHSS
;
A
#
# COMPACT_ATOMS: atom_id res chain seq x y z
N ASP A 1 22.42 5.13 16.12
CA ASP A 1 22.55 4.06 15.11
C ASP A 1 21.17 3.46 14.82
N SER A 2 20.35 4.25 14.12
CA SER A 2 19.05 3.77 13.68
C SER A 2 19.23 2.89 12.45
N ARG A 3 19.45 1.61 12.67
CA ARG A 3 19.35 0.63 11.60
C ARG A 3 17.91 0.57 11.15
N SER A 4 17.61 1.24 10.06
CA SER A 4 16.29 1.18 9.43
C SER A 4 16.00 -0.25 8.98
N THR A 5 15.21 -0.95 9.76
CA THR A 5 14.72 -2.27 9.39
C THR A 5 13.59 -2.07 8.40
N LYS A 6 13.87 -2.28 7.13
CA LYS A 6 12.84 -2.23 6.09
C LYS A 6 12.09 -3.55 6.06
N SER A 7 10.79 -3.50 6.23
CA SER A 7 9.93 -4.67 5.99
C SER A 7 9.57 -4.71 4.51
N ILE A 8 9.78 -5.86 3.89
CA ILE A 8 9.37 -6.09 2.51
C ILE A 8 8.23 -7.11 2.52
N VAL A 9 7.20 -6.85 1.77
CA VAL A 9 6.15 -7.84 1.49
C VAL A 9 6.74 -8.87 0.53
N LYS A 10 6.94 -10.09 1.00
CA LYS A 10 7.56 -11.17 0.23
C LYS A 10 6.59 -11.89 -0.68
N SER A 11 5.35 -12.00 -0.25
CA SER A 11 4.37 -12.72 -1.05
C SER A 11 2.96 -12.21 -0.82
N VAL A 12 2.28 -12.01 -1.90
CA VAL A 12 0.82 -11.97 -1.94
C VAL A 12 0.40 -13.35 -2.45
N THR A 13 0.08 -14.25 -1.53
CA THR A 13 -0.30 -15.62 -1.92
C THR A 13 -1.79 -15.74 -2.11
N ARG A 14 -2.12 -16.38 -3.21
CA ARG A 14 -3.46 -16.84 -3.52
C ARG A 14 -3.80 -18.07 -2.67
N ARG A 15 -4.93 -18.07 -2.00
CA ARG A 15 -5.47 -19.30 -1.41
C ARG A 15 -5.96 -20.20 -2.54
N GLY A 16 -5.12 -21.15 -2.97
CA GLY A 16 -5.54 -22.18 -3.90
C GLY A 16 -6.45 -23.17 -3.18
N ARG A 17 -7.73 -23.12 -3.38
CA ARG A 17 -8.54 -24.32 -3.35
C ARG A 17 -8.32 -25.00 -4.69
N GLY A 18 -7.63 -26.12 -4.67
CA GLY A 18 -7.50 -26.93 -5.88
C GLY A 18 -8.88 -27.27 -6.42
N GLN A 19 -9.13 -26.86 -7.66
CA GLN A 19 -9.97 -27.65 -8.57
C GLN A 19 -10.11 -26.98 -9.95
N ARG A 20 -9.68 -27.76 -10.92
CA ARG A 20 -10.19 -28.00 -12.29
C ARG A 20 -10.19 -26.87 -13.31
N ALA A 21 -9.59 -27.25 -14.45
CA ALA A 21 -9.61 -26.62 -15.75
C ALA A 21 -10.97 -25.98 -16.10
N GLY A 22 -10.94 -24.67 -16.40
CA GLY A 22 -12.09 -23.93 -16.87
C GLY A 22 -12.09 -22.50 -16.32
N GLY A 23 -11.44 -21.56 -17.01
CA GLY A 23 -11.55 -20.13 -16.72
C GLY A 23 -10.99 -19.72 -15.35
N GLY A 24 -9.72 -20.03 -15.08
CA GLY A 24 -9.07 -19.66 -13.80
C GLY A 24 -9.05 -18.16 -13.57
N LYS A 25 -9.51 -17.70 -12.39
CA LYS A 25 -9.40 -16.31 -11.94
C LYS A 25 -7.93 -15.90 -11.97
N LYS A 26 -7.64 -14.78 -12.62
CA LYS A 26 -6.28 -14.28 -12.78
C LYS A 26 -5.97 -13.21 -11.74
N LEU A 27 -4.77 -13.27 -11.18
CA LEU A 27 -4.21 -12.17 -10.41
C LEU A 27 -3.78 -11.07 -11.38
N LYS A 28 -4.31 -9.86 -11.17
CA LYS A 28 -3.88 -8.67 -11.90
C LYS A 28 -2.98 -7.83 -11.02
N VAL A 29 -1.87 -7.38 -11.58
CA VAL A 29 -0.96 -6.43 -10.93
C VAL A 29 -1.04 -5.11 -11.70
N ILE A 30 -1.52 -4.08 -11.05
CA ILE A 30 -1.82 -2.81 -11.67
C ILE A 30 -0.97 -1.71 -11.01
N PRO A 31 0.09 -1.22 -11.68
CA PRO A 31 0.81 -0.06 -11.19
C PRO A 31 -0.01 1.21 -11.47
N LEU A 32 -0.30 1.99 -10.43
CA LEU A 32 -1.06 3.24 -10.57
C LEU A 32 -0.16 4.46 -10.82
N GLY A 33 1.14 4.32 -10.66
CA GLY A 33 2.09 5.42 -10.72
C GLY A 33 2.87 5.55 -12.03
N GLY A 34 2.64 4.71 -13.03
CA GLY A 34 3.45 4.69 -14.26
C GLY A 34 4.86 4.11 -14.07
N LEU A 35 5.30 3.26 -14.98
CA LEU A 35 6.58 2.54 -14.90
C LEU A 35 7.83 3.45 -15.04
N HIS A 36 7.66 4.68 -15.48
CA HIS A 36 8.74 5.62 -15.77
C HIS A 36 8.78 6.83 -14.82
N GLU A 37 7.91 6.87 -13.81
CA GLU A 37 7.85 8.00 -12.90
C GLU A 37 8.48 7.64 -11.56
N ILE A 38 9.63 8.25 -11.29
CA ILE A 38 10.35 8.12 -10.03
C ILE A 38 9.47 8.67 -8.89
N GLY A 39 9.34 7.90 -7.80
CA GLY A 39 8.64 8.34 -6.59
C GLY A 39 7.14 8.01 -6.56
N LYS A 40 6.59 7.38 -7.56
CA LYS A 40 5.20 6.90 -7.54
C LYS A 40 5.14 5.42 -7.18
N ASN A 41 5.14 5.13 -5.90
CA ASN A 41 5.10 3.76 -5.38
C ASN A 41 3.68 3.39 -4.97
N ILE A 42 2.82 3.08 -5.95
CA ILE A 42 1.50 2.50 -5.71
C ILE A 42 1.30 1.34 -6.66
N THR A 43 1.02 0.19 -6.10
CA THR A 43 0.69 -1.01 -6.87
C THR A 43 -0.58 -1.63 -6.32
N CYS A 44 -1.50 -1.98 -7.18
CA CYS A 44 -2.72 -2.69 -6.82
C CYS A 44 -2.62 -4.14 -7.27
N PHE A 45 -3.03 -5.03 -6.38
CA PHE A 45 -3.23 -6.44 -6.69
C PHE A 45 -4.73 -6.72 -6.69
N GLU A 46 -5.25 -7.20 -7.79
CA GLU A 46 -6.66 -7.52 -7.92
C GLU A 46 -6.85 -9.01 -8.20
N TYR A 47 -7.69 -9.63 -7.41
CA TYR A 47 -8.05 -11.03 -7.55
C TYR A 47 -9.47 -11.27 -7.03
N ASP A 48 -10.30 -11.91 -7.84
CA ASP A 48 -11.65 -12.32 -7.47
C ASP A 48 -12.47 -11.21 -6.80
N ASN A 49 -12.55 -10.06 -7.46
CA ASN A 49 -13.26 -8.87 -6.97
C ASN A 49 -12.72 -8.28 -5.67
N GLU A 50 -11.49 -8.57 -5.31
CA GLU A 50 -10.80 -7.93 -4.19
C GLU A 50 -9.54 -7.22 -4.66
N ILE A 51 -9.29 -6.06 -4.09
CA ILE A 51 -8.09 -5.24 -4.37
C ILE A 51 -7.30 -5.04 -3.09
N LEU A 52 -6.01 -5.29 -3.18
CA LEU A 52 -5.01 -4.96 -2.17
C LEU A 52 -4.09 -3.87 -2.72
N VAL A 53 -3.93 -2.79 -1.96
CA VAL A 53 -3.03 -1.69 -2.31
C VAL A 53 -1.70 -1.87 -1.60
N LEU A 54 -0.61 -1.80 -2.34
CA LEU A 54 0.75 -1.84 -1.80
C LEU A 54 1.40 -0.48 -1.99
N ASP A 55 1.75 0.16 -0.89
CA ASP A 55 2.28 1.51 -0.79
C ASP A 55 1.36 2.61 -1.34
N CYS A 56 1.58 3.85 -0.94
CA CYS A 56 0.78 4.99 -1.35
C CYS A 56 1.64 6.26 -1.30
N GLY A 57 2.61 6.34 -2.21
CA GLY A 57 3.62 7.38 -2.24
C GLY A 57 3.20 8.64 -2.98
N VAL A 58 4.10 9.60 -2.99
CA VAL A 58 4.03 10.80 -3.82
C VAL A 58 5.18 10.81 -4.80
N ALA A 59 5.00 11.46 -5.94
CA ALA A 59 6.10 11.80 -6.81
C ALA A 59 6.66 13.18 -6.44
N PHE A 60 7.96 13.34 -6.55
CA PHE A 60 8.58 14.64 -6.47
C PHE A 60 8.57 15.27 -7.88
N PRO A 61 8.25 16.57 -8.01
CA PRO A 61 8.27 17.21 -9.31
C PRO A 61 9.68 17.24 -9.90
N GLU A 62 9.77 17.15 -11.21
CA GLU A 62 11.02 17.37 -11.92
C GLU A 62 11.43 18.84 -11.85
N ASP A 63 12.72 19.14 -12.02
CA ASP A 63 13.28 20.48 -11.85
C ASP A 63 12.65 21.55 -12.75
N ASP A 64 12.02 21.15 -13.83
CA ASP A 64 11.33 22.03 -14.80
C ASP A 64 9.86 22.30 -14.45
N MET A 65 9.31 21.65 -13.43
CA MET A 65 7.95 21.85 -12.95
C MET A 65 7.88 22.99 -11.93
N LEU A 66 7.99 24.22 -12.40
CA LEU A 66 7.96 25.41 -11.53
C LEU A 66 6.60 25.55 -10.83
N GLY A 67 6.64 25.75 -9.50
CA GLY A 67 5.46 26.00 -8.68
C GLY A 67 4.67 24.75 -8.25
N ILE A 68 5.18 23.56 -8.49
CA ILE A 68 4.59 22.30 -8.06
C ILE A 68 5.46 21.70 -6.96
N ASP A 69 4.89 21.53 -5.76
CA ASP A 69 5.60 20.96 -4.61
C ASP A 69 5.48 19.44 -4.52
N LEU A 70 4.32 18.90 -4.89
CA LEU A 70 4.03 17.46 -4.85
C LEU A 70 3.18 17.05 -6.05
N VAL A 71 3.43 15.84 -6.53
CA VAL A 71 2.55 15.18 -7.50
C VAL A 71 1.86 14.01 -6.81
N ILE A 72 0.53 14.09 -6.70
CA ILE A 72 -0.31 13.07 -6.08
C ILE A 72 -0.79 12.13 -7.19
N PRO A 73 -0.69 10.79 -7.00
CA PRO A 73 -1.20 9.83 -7.95
C PRO A 73 -2.70 9.97 -8.20
N ASP A 74 -3.15 9.55 -9.37
CA ASP A 74 -4.57 9.47 -9.69
C ASP A 74 -5.19 8.23 -9.03
N PHE A 75 -6.10 8.45 -8.11
CA PHE A 75 -6.79 7.39 -7.37
C PHE A 75 -8.12 6.96 -8.00
N THR A 76 -8.44 7.43 -9.18
CA THR A 76 -9.75 7.20 -9.82
C THR A 76 -10.10 5.72 -9.87
N TYR A 77 -9.15 4.86 -10.24
CA TYR A 77 -9.38 3.41 -10.28
C TYR A 77 -9.81 2.83 -8.93
N LEU A 78 -9.15 3.23 -7.84
CA LEU A 78 -9.47 2.78 -6.49
C LEU A 78 -10.81 3.33 -6.01
N LEU A 79 -11.09 4.59 -6.28
CA LEU A 79 -12.35 5.23 -5.88
C LEU A 79 -13.54 4.66 -6.64
N ASN A 80 -13.37 4.31 -7.91
CA ASN A 80 -14.40 3.65 -8.70
C ASN A 80 -14.64 2.18 -8.28
N ASN A 81 -13.69 1.58 -7.58
CA ASN A 81 -13.76 0.20 -7.11
C ASN A 81 -13.65 0.09 -5.58
N ARG A 82 -14.09 1.13 -4.86
CA ARG A 82 -13.91 1.24 -3.40
C ARG A 82 -14.43 0.03 -2.62
N ASP A 83 -15.52 -0.57 -3.06
CA ASP A 83 -16.12 -1.75 -2.40
C ASP A 83 -15.24 -3.00 -2.50
N LYS A 84 -14.33 -3.02 -3.47
CA LYS A 84 -13.40 -4.13 -3.69
C LYS A 84 -12.10 -3.97 -2.91
N VAL A 85 -11.73 -2.74 -2.50
CA VAL A 85 -10.48 -2.46 -1.79
C VAL A 85 -10.58 -2.95 -0.35
N LYS A 86 -9.76 -3.93 0.02
CA LYS A 86 -9.79 -4.60 1.32
C LYS A 86 -8.76 -4.09 2.31
N GLY A 87 -7.73 -3.47 1.84
CA GLY A 87 -6.70 -2.91 2.71
C GLY A 87 -5.54 -2.29 1.94
N ILE A 88 -4.73 -1.58 2.69
CA ILE A 88 -3.50 -0.95 2.20
C ILE A 88 -2.35 -1.48 3.03
N VAL A 89 -1.32 -2.01 2.38
CA VAL A 89 -0.09 -2.46 3.03
C VAL A 89 1.03 -1.48 2.72
N ILE A 90 1.70 -1.01 3.75
CA ILE A 90 2.80 -0.07 3.62
C ILE A 90 4.11 -0.77 4.00
N THR A 91 5.07 -0.76 3.07
CA THR A 91 6.37 -1.38 3.26
C THR A 91 7.36 -0.51 4.02
N HIS A 92 7.28 0.81 3.85
CA HIS A 92 8.19 1.78 4.47
C HIS A 92 7.43 3.05 4.87
N GLY A 93 7.91 3.69 5.94
CA GLY A 93 7.39 4.97 6.42
C GLY A 93 7.94 6.21 5.73
N HIS A 94 8.62 6.10 4.60
CA HIS A 94 9.14 7.23 3.84
C HIS A 94 8.07 7.88 2.97
N GLU A 95 8.23 9.16 2.63
CA GLU A 95 7.28 9.94 1.83
C GLU A 95 6.95 9.29 0.47
N ASP A 96 7.93 8.66 -0.16
CA ASP A 96 7.75 7.93 -1.42
C ASP A 96 6.88 6.66 -1.28
N HIS A 97 6.55 6.25 -0.06
CA HIS A 97 5.68 5.11 0.25
C HIS A 97 4.38 5.48 0.96
N ILE A 98 4.31 6.62 1.65
CA ILE A 98 3.15 7.02 2.44
C ILE A 98 2.62 8.42 2.15
N GLY A 99 3.33 9.22 1.34
CA GLY A 99 3.05 10.64 1.21
C GLY A 99 1.66 11.01 0.71
N SER A 100 1.05 10.19 -0.15
CA SER A 100 -0.31 10.45 -0.66
C SER A 100 -1.40 9.73 0.13
N LEU A 101 -1.04 8.95 1.13
CA LEU A 101 -1.98 8.13 1.91
C LEU A 101 -3.12 8.94 2.53
N PRO A 102 -2.91 10.09 3.17
CA PRO A 102 -4.00 10.88 3.73
C PRO A 102 -5.01 11.35 2.68
N TYR A 103 -4.55 11.67 1.49
CA TYR A 103 -5.43 12.12 0.40
C TYR A 103 -6.32 11.00 -0.11
N LEU A 104 -5.79 9.78 -0.21
CA LEU A 104 -6.59 8.61 -0.57
C LEU A 104 -7.57 8.24 0.55
N LEU A 105 -7.11 8.20 1.80
CA LEU A 105 -7.93 7.78 2.95
C LEU A 105 -9.04 8.75 3.30
N ARG A 106 -8.99 9.98 2.84
CA ARG A 106 -10.09 10.93 2.95
C ARG A 106 -11.35 10.41 2.26
N ASP A 107 -11.18 9.80 1.09
CA ASP A 107 -12.27 9.32 0.25
C ASP A 107 -12.45 7.79 0.28
N LEU A 108 -11.47 7.07 0.84
CA LEU A 108 -11.46 5.61 0.91
C LEU A 108 -11.08 5.15 2.32
N LYS A 109 -12.06 4.73 3.11
CA LYS A 109 -11.83 4.27 4.49
C LYS A 109 -11.60 2.76 4.51
N VAL A 110 -10.33 2.36 4.46
CA VAL A 110 -9.91 0.95 4.49
C VAL A 110 -8.79 0.75 5.52
N PRO A 111 -8.63 -0.47 6.06
CA PRO A 111 -7.56 -0.76 7.02
C PRO A 111 -6.17 -0.56 6.41
N VAL A 112 -5.25 -0.08 7.24
CA VAL A 112 -3.84 0.11 6.89
C VAL A 112 -2.98 -0.83 7.73
N TYR A 113 -2.09 -1.55 7.08
CA TYR A 113 -1.19 -2.54 7.68
C TYR A 113 0.26 -2.12 7.49
N GLY A 114 1.03 -2.19 8.55
CA GLY A 114 2.45 -1.88 8.51
C GLY A 114 3.16 -2.28 9.79
N THR A 115 4.47 -2.14 9.81
CA THR A 115 5.22 -2.33 11.06
C THR A 115 4.90 -1.23 12.06
N LYS A 116 5.19 -1.46 13.34
CA LYS A 116 4.95 -0.49 14.41
C LYS A 116 5.56 0.88 14.11
N LEU A 117 6.80 0.92 13.63
CA LEU A 117 7.46 2.16 13.26
C LEU A 117 6.74 2.88 12.11
N THR A 118 6.42 2.15 11.06
CA THR A 118 5.70 2.68 9.90
C THR A 118 4.31 3.19 10.27
N ILE A 119 3.56 2.43 11.06
CA ILE A 119 2.24 2.86 11.55
C ILE A 119 2.35 4.12 12.40
N GLY A 120 3.36 4.25 13.24
CA GLY A 120 3.60 5.48 14.01
C GLY A 120 3.80 6.71 13.12
N LEU A 121 4.53 6.58 12.02
CA LEU A 121 4.71 7.65 11.04
C LEU A 121 3.41 7.97 10.27
N ILE A 122 2.64 6.95 9.93
CA ILE A 122 1.32 7.11 9.30
C ILE A 122 0.35 7.82 10.24
N GLU A 123 0.34 7.47 11.52
CA GLU A 123 -0.50 8.12 12.54
C GLU A 123 -0.22 9.62 12.63
N ALA A 124 1.04 10.04 12.60
CA ALA A 124 1.42 11.44 12.59
C ALA A 124 0.83 12.17 11.36
N LYS A 125 0.90 11.57 10.18
CA LYS A 125 0.30 12.13 8.96
C LYS A 125 -1.22 12.17 9.03
N LEU A 126 -1.87 11.13 9.52
CA LEU A 126 -3.33 11.09 9.66
C LEU A 126 -3.82 12.13 10.65
N LYS A 127 -3.06 12.36 11.73
CA LYS A 127 -3.36 13.40 12.71
C LYS A 127 -3.31 14.81 12.10
N GLU A 128 -2.32 15.11 11.27
CA GLU A 128 -2.21 16.37 10.53
C GLU A 128 -3.42 16.64 9.63
N HIS A 129 -4.03 15.58 9.09
CA HIS A 129 -5.20 15.66 8.20
C HIS A 129 -6.55 15.37 8.90
N ASN A 130 -6.58 15.30 10.24
CA ASN A 130 -7.77 14.97 11.03
C ASN A 130 -8.44 13.65 10.67
N LEU A 131 -7.65 12.64 10.29
CA LEU A 131 -8.12 11.32 9.89
C LEU A 131 -7.80 10.21 10.89
N LEU A 132 -7.09 10.52 11.97
CA LEU A 132 -6.58 9.50 12.88
C LEU A 132 -7.67 8.56 13.44
N ASN A 133 -8.81 9.13 13.82
CA ASN A 133 -9.91 8.35 14.41
C ASN A 133 -10.82 7.65 13.38
N SER A 134 -10.62 7.94 12.10
CA SER A 134 -11.46 7.41 11.01
C SER A 134 -10.87 6.18 10.35
N ILE A 135 -9.60 5.87 10.61
CA ILE A 135 -8.84 4.84 9.89
C ILE A 135 -8.40 3.75 10.85
N GLU A 136 -8.77 2.51 10.52
CA GLU A 136 -8.29 1.32 11.22
C GLU A 136 -6.83 1.05 10.83
N ARG A 137 -5.99 0.81 11.84
CA ARG A 137 -4.56 0.58 11.66
C ARG A 137 -4.15 -0.71 12.37
N HIS A 138 -3.31 -1.48 11.72
CA HIS A 138 -2.81 -2.75 12.23
C HIS A 138 -1.30 -2.79 12.23
N ASN A 139 -0.70 -3.02 13.39
CA ASN A 139 0.73 -3.27 13.52
C ASN A 139 1.01 -4.73 13.17
N VAL A 140 1.94 -4.96 12.26
CA VAL A 140 2.37 -6.30 11.86
C VAL A 140 3.87 -6.42 12.09
N ASN A 141 4.27 -7.47 12.82
CA ASN A 141 5.69 -7.74 13.08
C ASN A 141 6.31 -8.52 11.91
N ALA A 142 7.61 -8.36 11.74
CA ALA A 142 8.36 -9.17 10.79
C ALA A 142 8.19 -10.67 11.12
N GLY A 143 7.94 -11.47 10.10
CA GLY A 143 7.63 -12.89 10.23
C GLY A 143 6.14 -13.22 10.37
N GLU A 144 5.30 -12.23 10.62
CA GLU A 144 3.85 -12.45 10.69
C GLU A 144 3.20 -12.43 9.32
N THR A 145 2.14 -13.21 9.18
CA THR A 145 1.28 -13.26 8.00
C THR A 145 -0.10 -12.73 8.36
N VAL A 146 -0.60 -11.79 7.58
CA VAL A 146 -1.93 -11.19 7.75
C VAL A 146 -2.83 -11.61 6.61
N LYS A 147 -4.06 -11.96 6.94
CA LYS A 147 -5.11 -12.17 5.95
C LYS A 147 -5.85 -10.85 5.71
N ILE A 148 -5.92 -10.43 4.44
CA ILE A 148 -6.60 -9.22 4.01
C ILE A 148 -7.67 -9.60 2.99
N GLY A 149 -8.93 -9.31 3.31
CA GLY A 149 -10.06 -9.83 2.56
C GLY A 149 -10.12 -11.35 2.61
N ASP A 150 -10.72 -11.98 1.61
CA ASP A 150 -10.86 -13.44 1.52
C ASP A 150 -9.72 -14.10 0.75
N ASN A 151 -9.05 -13.35 -0.13
CA ASN A 151 -8.13 -13.90 -1.12
C ASN A 151 -6.66 -13.58 -0.88
N PHE A 152 -6.34 -12.59 -0.04
CA PHE A 152 -4.96 -12.15 0.15
C PHE A 152 -4.39 -12.58 1.49
N LYS A 153 -3.17 -13.10 1.43
CA LYS A 153 -2.30 -13.30 2.59
C LYS A 153 -1.00 -12.55 2.35
N VAL A 154 -0.61 -11.71 3.28
CA VAL A 154 0.60 -10.89 3.20
C VAL A 154 1.53 -11.26 4.32
N GLU A 155 2.73 -11.73 3.96
CA GLU A 155 3.80 -12.04 4.91
C GLU A 155 4.76 -10.87 4.99
N PHE A 156 4.99 -10.36 6.20
CA PHE A 156 5.98 -9.33 6.46
C PHE A 156 7.33 -9.98 6.76
N ILE A 157 8.34 -9.63 5.99
CA ILE A 157 9.69 -10.14 6.20
C ILE A 157 10.63 -9.01 6.58
N ARG A 158 11.65 -9.34 7.38
CA ARG A 158 12.72 -8.42 7.70
C ARG A 158 13.71 -8.40 6.54
N SER A 159 13.92 -7.23 5.96
CA SER A 159 14.94 -7.02 4.95
C SER A 159 16.20 -6.46 5.61
N ASN A 160 17.29 -7.21 5.51
CA ASN A 160 18.62 -6.69 5.83
C ASN A 160 19.19 -6.07 4.55
N HIS A 161 19.09 -4.75 4.43
CA HIS A 161 19.90 -4.04 3.45
C HIS A 161 21.28 -3.81 4.04
N SER A 162 22.24 -4.62 3.58
CA SER A 162 23.64 -4.20 3.63
C SER A 162 23.85 -3.18 2.52
N SER A 163 24.00 -1.93 2.89
CA SER A 163 24.54 -0.90 2.01
C SER A 163 26.02 -1.08 1.89
#